data_8325051ebca1146fee2f8c63038b33fa
#
_entry.id   8325051ebca1146fee2f8c63038b33fa
#
_cell.length_a   1.000
_cell.length_b   1.000
_cell.length_c   1.000
_cell.angle_alpha   90.00
_cell.angle_beta   90.00
_cell.angle_gamma   90.00
#
_symmetry.space_group_name_H-M   'P 1'
#
loop_
_entity.id
_entity.type
_entity.pdbx_description
1 polymer ?
#
loop_
_entity_poly.entity_id
_entity_poly.type
_entity_poly.pdbx_seq_one_letter_code
_entity_poly.pdbx_strand_id
1 'polypeptide(L)'
;MINSFEELIAGSFPFVNTLLEDLKNVDIDVSGLEMDHICFRVEHPEQYDALKSILANQSVLLVEHDINGRLIASYRLFEPIIISFSLFEDLGARHHHPQFDNLKVVA
;
A
#
# COMPACT_ATOMS: atom_id res chain seq x y z
N MET A 1 2.68 -15.60 -6.81
CA MET A 1 1.60 -15.23 -5.89
C MET A 1 2.18 -14.80 -4.55
N ILE A 2 1.61 -13.79 -3.92
CA ILE A 2 2.08 -13.32 -2.61
C ILE A 2 1.67 -14.32 -1.55
N ASN A 3 2.64 -14.82 -0.78
CA ASN A 3 2.41 -15.87 0.22
C ASN A 3 2.64 -15.39 1.66
N SER A 4 3.15 -14.18 1.86
CA SER A 4 3.42 -13.66 3.19
C SER A 4 3.21 -12.15 3.25
N PHE A 5 3.06 -11.63 4.47
CA PHE A 5 2.94 -10.20 4.69
C PHE A 5 4.22 -9.47 4.28
N GLU A 6 5.37 -10.07 4.52
CA GLU A 6 6.67 -9.53 4.13
C GLU A 6 6.78 -9.38 2.61
N GLU A 7 6.29 -10.34 1.85
CA GLU A 7 6.25 -10.25 0.39
C GLU A 7 5.34 -9.13 -0.08
N LEU A 8 4.20 -8.95 0.59
CA LEU A 8 3.27 -7.88 0.29
C LEU A 8 3.91 -6.51 0.49
N ILE A 9 4.59 -6.31 1.62
CA ILE A 9 5.30 -5.08 1.92
C ILE A 9 6.41 -4.84 0.89
N ALA A 10 7.24 -5.85 0.64
CA ALA A 10 8.36 -5.74 -0.30
C ALA A 10 7.89 -5.35 -1.69
N GLY A 11 6.74 -5.85 -2.14
CA GLY A 11 6.17 -5.50 -3.43
C GLY A 11 5.66 -4.07 -3.51
N SER A 12 5.29 -3.46 -2.38
CA SER A 12 4.80 -2.09 -2.36
C SER A 12 5.90 -1.05 -2.54
N PHE A 13 7.13 -1.34 -2.10
CA PHE A 13 8.23 -0.38 -2.12
C PHE A 13 8.62 0.07 -3.54
N PRO A 14 8.87 -0.84 -4.50
CA PRO A 14 9.19 -0.42 -5.86
C PRO A 14 8.08 0.39 -6.50
N PHE A 15 6.84 0.02 -6.27
CA PHE A 15 5.68 0.73 -6.81
C PHE A 15 5.64 2.17 -6.32
N VAL A 16 5.74 2.39 -5.01
CA VAL A 16 5.69 3.73 -4.43
C VAL A 16 6.92 4.55 -4.83
N ASN A 17 8.10 3.94 -4.83
CA ASN A 17 9.33 4.63 -5.22
C ASN A 17 9.27 5.11 -6.68
N THR A 18 8.79 4.27 -7.58
CA THR A 18 8.62 4.65 -8.98
C THR A 18 7.62 5.79 -9.13
N LEU A 19 6.50 5.73 -8.42
CA LEU A 19 5.51 6.78 -8.44
C LEU A 19 6.08 8.12 -7.96
N LEU A 20 6.82 8.11 -6.87
CA LEU A 20 7.43 9.32 -6.30
C LEU A 20 8.50 9.90 -7.23
N GLU A 21 9.30 9.06 -7.86
CA GLU A 21 10.29 9.50 -8.85
C GLU A 21 9.62 10.14 -10.06
N ASP A 22 8.54 9.54 -10.56
CA ASP A 22 7.79 10.07 -11.70
C ASP A 22 7.20 11.44 -11.38
N LEU A 23 6.63 11.61 -10.19
CA LEU A 23 6.07 12.88 -9.76
C LEU A 23 7.16 13.95 -9.65
N LYS A 24 8.32 13.61 -9.14
CA LYS A 24 9.46 14.53 -9.07
C LYS A 24 9.91 14.95 -10.47
N ASN A 25 9.97 14.01 -11.41
CA ASN A 25 10.43 14.29 -12.77
C ASN A 25 9.51 15.25 -13.51
N VAL A 26 8.26 15.38 -13.09
CA VAL A 26 7.31 16.34 -13.65
C VAL A 26 7.07 17.54 -12.71
N ASP A 27 7.97 17.74 -11.75
CA ASP A 27 7.97 18.87 -10.81
C ASP A 27 6.72 18.95 -9.91
N ILE A 28 6.14 17.80 -9.57
CA ILE A 28 5.03 17.73 -8.61
C ILE A 28 5.60 17.42 -7.23
N ASP A 29 5.47 18.36 -6.30
CA ASP A 29 5.91 18.19 -4.92
C ASP A 29 4.77 17.59 -4.08
N VAL A 30 5.00 16.38 -3.55
CA VAL A 30 4.05 15.70 -2.69
C VAL A 30 4.55 15.56 -1.25
N SER A 31 5.65 16.23 -0.90
CA SER A 31 6.29 16.08 0.40
C SER A 31 5.40 16.47 1.59
N GLY A 32 4.41 17.34 1.37
CA GLY A 32 3.44 17.74 2.39
C GLY A 32 2.14 16.93 2.38
N LEU A 33 2.02 15.93 1.52
CA LEU A 33 0.79 15.16 1.37
C LEU A 33 0.90 13.82 2.10
N GLU A 34 -0.21 13.38 2.67
CA GLU A 34 -0.31 12.07 3.27
C GLU A 34 -0.67 11.03 2.22
N MET A 35 -0.09 9.83 2.34
CA MET A 35 -0.50 8.70 1.55
C MET A 35 -1.74 8.07 2.20
N ASP A 36 -2.87 8.12 1.49
CA ASP A 36 -4.13 7.66 2.05
C ASP A 36 -4.20 6.14 2.14
N HIS A 37 -3.94 5.47 1.02
CA HIS A 37 -3.98 4.01 0.99
C HIS A 37 -3.23 3.49 -0.24
N ILE A 38 -2.92 2.19 -0.20
CA ILE A 38 -2.44 1.45 -1.36
C ILE A 38 -3.49 0.41 -1.73
N CYS A 39 -3.72 0.24 -3.02
CA CYS A 39 -4.67 -0.74 -3.55
C CYS A 39 -3.92 -1.85 -4.28
N PHE A 40 -4.19 -3.09 -3.89
CA PHE A 40 -3.70 -4.28 -4.57
C PHE A 40 -4.83 -4.88 -5.40
N ARG A 41 -4.62 -4.95 -6.71
CA ARG A 41 -5.56 -5.62 -7.60
C ARG A 41 -5.07 -7.05 -7.83
N VAL A 42 -5.95 -8.02 -7.62
CA VAL A 42 -5.66 -9.43 -7.84
C VAL A 42 -6.47 -9.96 -9.02
N GLU A 43 -5.89 -10.90 -9.76
CA GLU A 43 -6.50 -11.43 -10.98
C GLU A 43 -7.33 -12.68 -10.71
N HIS A 44 -7.04 -13.40 -9.62
CA HIS A 44 -7.68 -14.67 -9.32
C HIS A 44 -8.30 -14.68 -7.92
N PRO A 45 -9.47 -15.31 -7.74
CA PRO A 45 -10.12 -15.38 -6.43
C PRO A 45 -9.22 -16.01 -5.34
N GLU A 46 -8.40 -16.97 -5.72
CA GLU A 46 -7.47 -17.61 -4.77
C GLU A 46 -6.47 -16.62 -4.18
N GLN A 47 -6.02 -15.65 -4.97
CA GLN A 47 -5.13 -14.59 -4.48
C GLN A 47 -5.85 -13.66 -3.50
N TYR A 48 -7.10 -13.35 -3.77
CA TYR A 48 -7.91 -12.54 -2.87
C TYR A 48 -8.03 -13.21 -1.50
N ASP A 49 -8.36 -14.50 -1.49
CA ASP A 49 -8.50 -15.28 -0.26
C ASP A 49 -7.16 -15.43 0.46
N ALA A 50 -6.07 -15.61 -0.27
CA ALA A 50 -4.73 -15.71 0.29
C ALA A 50 -4.32 -14.41 0.99
N LEU A 51 -4.56 -13.26 0.35
CA LEU A 51 -4.28 -11.96 0.95
C LEU A 51 -5.14 -11.70 2.17
N LYS A 52 -6.41 -12.08 2.14
CA LYS A 52 -7.32 -11.95 3.27
C LYS A 52 -6.77 -12.72 4.48
N SER A 53 -6.27 -13.93 4.28
CA SER A 53 -5.68 -14.75 5.34
C SER A 53 -4.37 -14.13 5.87
N ILE A 54 -3.52 -13.63 4.98
CA ILE A 54 -2.27 -12.97 5.36
C ILE A 54 -2.54 -11.73 6.20
N LEU A 55 -3.54 -10.93 5.81
CA LEU A 55 -3.86 -9.66 6.47
C LEU A 55 -4.63 -9.86 7.78
N ALA A 56 -5.24 -11.03 8.00
CA ALA A 56 -6.05 -11.27 9.19
C ALA A 56 -5.28 -11.05 10.50
N ASN A 57 -3.99 -11.35 10.52
CA ASN A 57 -3.13 -11.21 11.71
C ASN A 57 -2.38 -9.88 11.78
N GLN A 58 -2.49 -9.04 10.75
CA GLN A 58 -1.72 -7.80 10.62
C GLN A 58 -2.60 -6.57 10.56
N SER A 59 -3.92 -6.76 10.52
CA SER A 59 -4.84 -5.65 10.27
C SER A 59 -6.23 -5.93 10.80
N VAL A 60 -7.05 -4.88 10.79
CA VAL A 60 -8.49 -4.97 11.00
C VAL A 60 -9.18 -4.83 9.65
N LEU A 61 -10.06 -5.77 9.33
CA LEU A 61 -10.93 -5.65 8.17
C LEU A 61 -11.99 -4.57 8.47
N LEU A 62 -11.95 -3.47 7.74
CA LEU A 62 -12.89 -2.37 7.94
C LEU A 62 -14.21 -2.63 7.23
N VAL A 63 -14.14 -3.06 5.98
CA VAL A 63 -15.32 -3.28 5.15
C VAL A 63 -14.96 -4.18 3.98
N GLU A 64 -15.93 -4.97 3.54
CA GLU A 64 -15.84 -5.76 2.32
C GLU A 64 -17.11 -5.56 1.52
N HIS A 65 -16.97 -5.17 0.25
CA HIS A 65 -18.09 -4.95 -0.66
C HIS A 65 -17.98 -5.84 -1.88
N ASP A 66 -19.13 -6.23 -2.41
CA ASP A 66 -19.23 -6.82 -3.74
C ASP A 66 -19.81 -5.75 -4.68
N ILE A 67 -19.00 -5.30 -5.62
CA ILE A 67 -19.42 -4.30 -6.60
C ILE A 67 -19.37 -4.94 -7.97
N ASN A 68 -20.52 -5.22 -8.53
CA ASN A 68 -20.69 -5.87 -9.85
C ASN A 68 -19.92 -7.19 -9.95
N GLY A 69 -19.99 -8.02 -8.92
CA GLY A 69 -19.31 -9.31 -8.87
C GLY A 69 -17.84 -9.24 -8.50
N ARG A 70 -17.34 -8.06 -8.20
CA ARG A 70 -15.93 -7.83 -7.83
C ARG A 70 -15.85 -7.48 -6.35
N LEU A 71 -15.13 -8.28 -5.58
CA LEU A 71 -14.92 -8.04 -4.16
C LEU A 71 -13.87 -6.97 -3.93
N ILE A 72 -14.17 -6.05 -3.01
CA ILE A 72 -13.24 -5.01 -2.58
C ILE A 72 -13.21 -5.02 -1.06
N ALA A 73 -12.06 -5.29 -0.47
CA ALA A 73 -11.86 -5.29 0.96
C ALA A 73 -10.92 -4.15 1.37
N SER A 74 -11.29 -3.46 2.45
CA SER A 74 -10.48 -2.38 3.02
C SER A 74 -9.99 -2.80 4.39
N TYR A 75 -8.69 -2.63 4.63
CA TYR A 75 -8.02 -3.02 5.86
C TYR A 75 -7.30 -1.82 6.47
N ARG A 76 -7.26 -1.78 7.79
CA ARG A 76 -6.36 -0.89 8.51
C ARG A 76 -5.31 -1.73 9.20
N LEU A 77 -4.05 -1.51 8.83
CA LEU A 77 -2.92 -2.21 9.41
C LEU A 77 -2.74 -1.80 10.88
N PHE A 78 -2.31 -2.73 11.73
CA PHE A 78 -2.00 -2.43 13.12
C PHE A 78 -0.85 -1.45 13.25
N GLU A 79 0.14 -1.57 12.34
CA GLU A 79 1.27 -0.66 12.27
C GLU A 79 1.40 -0.12 10.85
N PRO A 80 1.64 1.19 10.68
CA PRO A 80 1.82 1.74 9.36
C PRO A 80 3.07 1.19 8.68
N ILE A 81 3.01 1.03 7.37
CA ILE A 81 4.16 0.68 6.55
C ILE A 81 4.85 1.98 6.16
N ILE A 82 6.12 2.10 6.53
CA ILE A 82 6.93 3.29 6.24
C ILE A 82 7.77 2.99 5.00
N ILE A 83 7.61 3.83 3.97
CA ILE A 83 8.35 3.70 2.73
C ILE A 83 9.66 4.48 2.86
N SER A 84 10.78 3.78 2.80
CA SER A 84 12.09 4.42 2.72
C SER A 84 12.33 4.87 1.28
N PHE A 85 12.49 6.18 1.11
CA PHE A 85 12.73 6.78 -0.21
C PHE A 85 13.93 7.69 -0.10
N SER A 86 15.01 7.37 -0.81
CA SER A 86 16.30 8.03 -0.68
C SER A 86 16.24 9.55 -0.86
N LEU A 87 15.32 10.02 -1.70
CA LEU A 87 15.16 11.43 -1.96
C LEU A 87 14.70 12.21 -0.72
N PHE A 88 13.83 11.58 0.10
CA PHE A 88 13.36 12.19 1.34
C PHE A 88 14.45 12.23 2.40
N GLU A 89 15.36 11.26 2.38
CA GLU A 89 16.51 11.23 3.28
C GLU A 89 17.46 12.37 2.97
N ASP A 90 17.67 12.69 1.70
CA ASP A 90 18.54 13.79 1.26
C ASP A 90 17.97 15.17 1.60
N LEU A 91 16.68 15.28 1.82
CA LEU A 91 16.02 16.54 2.17
C LEU A 91 16.00 16.82 3.67
N GLY A 92 16.53 15.89 4.47
CA GLY A 92 16.69 16.04 5.92
C GLY A 92 15.43 15.76 6.72
N ALA A 93 15.50 16.05 8.05
CA ALA A 93 14.46 15.67 9.01
C ALA A 93 13.14 16.42 8.88
N ARG A 94 13.02 17.36 7.96
CA ARG A 94 11.79 18.12 7.72
C ARG A 94 10.75 17.36 6.95
N HIS A 95 11.15 16.28 6.26
CA HIS A 95 10.28 15.51 5.40
C HIS A 95 9.98 14.18 6.07
N HIS A 96 8.69 13.90 6.19
CA HIS A 96 8.26 12.61 6.68
C HIS A 96 8.38 11.59 5.55
N HIS A 97 8.85 10.38 5.89
CA HIS A 97 8.78 9.28 4.95
C HIS A 97 7.33 8.96 4.65
N PRO A 98 7.00 8.64 3.37
CA PRO A 98 5.65 8.18 3.05
C PRO A 98 5.31 6.95 3.90
N GLN A 99 4.12 6.96 4.45
CA GLN A 99 3.63 5.83 5.24
C GLN A 99 2.15 5.63 4.98
N PHE A 100 1.69 4.40 5.09
CA PHE A 100 0.27 4.09 4.96
C PHE A 100 -0.12 2.99 5.94
N ASP A 101 -1.32 3.08 6.45
CA ASP A 101 -1.93 2.04 7.27
C ASP A 101 -3.25 1.53 6.67
N ASN A 102 -3.76 2.19 5.65
CA ASN A 102 -4.95 1.75 4.93
C ASN A 102 -4.55 1.02 3.65
N LEU A 103 -5.14 -0.14 3.46
CA LEU A 103 -4.82 -1.00 2.34
C LEU A 103 -6.11 -1.59 1.78
N LYS A 104 -6.24 -1.58 0.45
CA LYS A 104 -7.38 -2.19 -0.25
C LYS A 104 -6.92 -3.35 -1.10
N VAL A 105 -7.73 -4.39 -1.13
CA VAL A 105 -7.54 -5.52 -2.05
C VAL A 105 -8.77 -5.58 -2.94
N VAL A 106 -8.54 -5.54 -4.24
CA VAL A 106 -9.60 -5.56 -5.26
C VAL A 106 -9.46 -6.82 -6.09
N ALA A 107 -10.51 -7.60 -6.09
CA ALA A 107 -10.57 -8.82 -6.89
C ALA A 107 -10.76 -8.51 -8.38
#